data_95e631708f968596dc823dcfa42845c4
#
_entry.id   95e631708f968596dc823dcfa42845c4
#
_cell.length_a   1.000
_cell.length_b   1.000
_cell.length_c   1.000
_cell.angle_alpha   90.00
_cell.angle_beta   90.00
_cell.angle_gamma   90.00
#
_symmetry.space_group_name_H-M   'P 1'
#
loop_
_entity.id
_entity.type
_entity.pdbx_description
1 polymer ?
#
loop_
_entity_poly.entity_id
_entity_poly.type
_entity_poly.pdbx_seq_one_letter_code
_entity_poly.pdbx_strand_id
1 'polypeptide(L)'
;AVLYPLYYREVLGAGAEASSVLAWWGYVSALSMLLTALLAPGLGALADGAGRRKGALLAATALGVGASAAMGLLGEGHWVWGLALFALGSLGFSFNNVFYDSFLPHLAAPEERAGLSSAGYALGYLGGGTLLVANAALAGFWGEAGFRLSFLSVALWWGLFTLPFLRHVGEPPPSPREPGETWGASAYGRPWRTLLGLRHQPDLLWFLGAFWLYNDGIGTIMRMGVLYGSSLGLGQGTLLGALVATQFVGVPCTILFGRLAGRWGDRRVLMAGLGGYLALCAFIPFVVRPWHFWVLALGVGVVQGGTQALSRSLFASLVPKERSAELYGFYDLSSKFAGVLGPFLFGLLAQLTGSLRMGGPVLGLFFLGGMAMLRRVRAGGRP
;
A
#
# COMPACT_ATOMS: atom_id res chain seq x y z
N ALA A 1 9.09 -5.92 4.17
CA ALA A 1 7.86 -6.12 4.95
C ALA A 1 7.77 -7.51 5.58
N VAL A 2 8.17 -8.59 4.90
CA VAL A 2 8.07 -9.96 5.43
C VAL A 2 9.29 -10.32 6.30
N LEU A 3 10.49 -10.07 5.80
CA LEU A 3 11.74 -10.50 6.46
C LEU A 3 12.14 -9.61 7.66
N TYR A 4 11.81 -8.33 7.63
CA TYR A 4 12.23 -7.41 8.70
C TYR A 4 11.63 -7.75 10.07
N PRO A 5 10.33 -8.06 10.24
CA PRO A 5 9.80 -8.49 11.54
C PRO A 5 10.49 -9.73 12.12
N LEU A 6 10.90 -10.68 11.26
CA LEU A 6 11.67 -11.85 11.66
C LEU A 6 13.06 -11.46 12.16
N TYR A 7 13.80 -10.69 11.36
CA TYR A 7 15.12 -10.20 11.73
C TYR A 7 15.10 -9.34 12.99
N TYR A 8 14.10 -8.47 13.11
CA TYR A 8 13.92 -7.63 14.28
C TYR A 8 13.73 -8.43 15.56
N ARG A 9 12.88 -9.48 15.51
CA ARG A 9 12.61 -10.33 16.67
C ARG A 9 13.77 -11.28 16.99
N GLU A 10 14.32 -11.91 15.97
CA GLU A 10 15.25 -13.04 16.15
C GLU A 10 16.72 -12.60 16.31
N VAL A 11 17.10 -11.48 15.70
CA VAL A 11 18.48 -10.98 15.70
C VAL A 11 18.61 -9.70 16.50
N LEU A 12 17.92 -8.62 16.08
CA LEU A 12 18.10 -7.32 16.73
C LEU A 12 17.61 -7.31 18.17
N GLY A 13 16.54 -8.03 18.47
CA GLY A 13 15.95 -8.16 19.81
C GLY A 13 16.58 -9.27 20.67
N ALA A 14 17.63 -9.93 20.20
CA ALA A 14 18.33 -10.94 20.98
C ALA A 14 18.82 -10.37 22.32
N GLY A 15 18.51 -11.06 23.42
CA GLY A 15 18.85 -10.61 24.78
C GLY A 15 17.92 -9.57 25.39
N ALA A 16 16.94 -9.02 24.65
CA ALA A 16 15.91 -8.15 25.20
C ALA A 16 14.64 -8.91 25.56
N GLU A 17 13.81 -8.34 26.43
CA GLU A 17 12.53 -8.93 26.80
C GLU A 17 11.58 -8.95 25.59
N ALA A 18 11.14 -10.14 25.17
CA ALA A 18 10.35 -10.33 23.94
C ALA A 18 9.04 -9.52 23.94
N SER A 19 8.39 -9.36 25.09
CA SER A 19 7.16 -8.55 25.23
C SER A 19 7.43 -7.07 24.94
N SER A 20 8.52 -6.53 25.45
CA SER A 20 8.95 -5.15 25.24
C SER A 20 9.33 -4.91 23.78
N VAL A 21 10.09 -5.83 23.15
CA VAL A 21 10.46 -5.73 21.74
C VAL A 21 9.23 -5.68 20.84
N LEU A 22 8.23 -6.52 21.08
CA LEU A 22 6.97 -6.53 20.31
C LEU A 22 6.12 -5.27 20.56
N ALA A 23 6.04 -4.81 21.81
CA ALA A 23 5.29 -3.59 22.14
C ALA A 23 5.87 -2.36 21.43
N TRP A 24 7.19 -2.17 21.50
CA TRP A 24 7.86 -1.06 20.81
C TRP A 24 7.72 -1.13 19.29
N TRP A 25 7.75 -2.33 18.71
CA TRP A 25 7.43 -2.53 17.28
C TRP A 25 6.03 -1.98 16.94
N GLY A 26 5.03 -2.32 17.75
CA GLY A 26 3.66 -1.83 17.60
C GLY A 26 3.57 -0.31 17.69
N TYR A 27 4.19 0.29 18.72
CA TYR A 27 4.16 1.74 18.94
C TYR A 27 4.84 2.51 17.80
N VAL A 28 6.02 2.08 17.38
CA VAL A 28 6.77 2.77 16.30
C VAL A 28 6.07 2.59 14.96
N SER A 29 5.48 1.42 14.70
CA SER A 29 4.68 1.20 13.49
C SER A 29 3.46 2.14 13.46
N ALA A 30 2.71 2.22 14.56
CA ALA A 30 1.56 3.13 14.67
C ALA A 30 1.95 4.59 14.55
N LEU A 31 3.05 5.01 15.20
CA LEU A 31 3.59 6.37 15.11
C LEU A 31 4.00 6.71 13.67
N SER A 32 4.68 5.79 12.96
CA SER A 32 5.08 6.00 11.56
C SER A 32 3.87 6.16 10.65
N MET A 33 2.81 5.38 10.87
CA MET A 33 1.56 5.51 10.12
C MET A 33 0.88 6.85 10.40
N LEU A 34 0.80 7.26 11.66
CA LEU A 34 0.20 8.53 12.08
C LEU A 34 0.98 9.73 11.51
N LEU A 35 2.31 9.73 11.62
CA LEU A 35 3.15 10.78 11.05
C LEU A 35 2.98 10.89 9.53
N THR A 36 2.95 9.75 8.83
CA THR A 36 2.67 9.75 7.39
C THR A 36 1.31 10.38 7.11
N ALA A 37 0.27 9.94 7.80
CA ALA A 37 -1.09 10.41 7.63
C ALA A 37 -1.23 11.92 7.83
N LEU A 38 -0.57 12.47 8.83
CA LEU A 38 -0.63 13.91 9.14
C LEU A 38 0.23 14.76 8.19
N LEU A 39 1.38 14.25 7.78
CA LEU A 39 2.35 15.03 7.01
C LEU A 39 2.14 14.93 5.50
N ALA A 40 1.62 13.81 4.98
CA ALA A 40 1.54 13.56 3.53
C ALA A 40 0.76 14.62 2.75
N PRO A 41 -0.45 15.08 3.18
CA PRO A 41 -1.16 16.13 2.45
C PRO A 41 -0.41 17.47 2.44
N GLY A 42 0.23 17.82 3.57
CA GLY A 42 1.02 19.05 3.69
C GLY A 42 2.27 19.06 2.82
N LEU A 43 3.03 17.97 2.84
CA LEU A 43 4.20 17.78 1.98
C LEU A 43 3.80 17.74 0.51
N GLY A 44 2.66 17.12 0.18
CA GLY A 44 2.08 17.14 -1.15
C GLY A 44 1.74 18.56 -1.62
N ALA A 45 1.07 19.35 -0.78
CA ALA A 45 0.73 20.75 -1.08
C ALA A 45 1.99 21.61 -1.29
N LEU A 46 3.03 21.41 -0.48
CA LEU A 46 4.32 22.09 -0.66
C LEU A 46 4.98 21.70 -1.99
N ALA A 47 5.02 20.42 -2.32
CA ALA A 47 5.61 19.94 -3.56
C ALA A 47 4.86 20.45 -4.79
N ASP A 48 3.51 20.49 -4.75
CA ASP A 48 2.67 21.05 -5.79
C ASP A 48 2.93 22.55 -5.97
N GLY A 49 2.93 23.31 -4.87
CA GLY A 49 3.15 24.76 -4.90
C GLY A 49 4.57 25.17 -5.30
N ALA A 50 5.57 24.33 -5.00
CA ALA A 50 6.96 24.58 -5.36
C ALA A 50 7.29 24.15 -6.81
N GLY A 51 6.46 23.31 -7.45
CA GLY A 51 6.81 22.65 -8.70
C GLY A 51 8.04 21.75 -8.54
N ARG A 52 8.18 21.05 -7.42
CA ARG A 52 9.34 20.23 -7.05
C ARG A 52 8.94 18.82 -6.61
N ARG A 53 7.95 18.22 -7.28
CA ARG A 53 7.48 16.85 -6.97
C ARG A 53 8.58 15.80 -7.15
N LYS A 54 9.40 15.93 -8.21
CA LYS A 54 10.58 15.05 -8.40
C LYS A 54 11.61 15.21 -7.28
N GLY A 55 11.88 16.45 -6.85
CA GLY A 55 12.77 16.70 -5.74
C GLY A 55 12.26 16.08 -4.44
N ALA A 56 10.97 16.20 -4.16
CA ALA A 56 10.32 15.58 -3.01
C ALA A 56 10.34 14.04 -3.07
N LEU A 57 10.08 13.47 -4.26
CA LEU A 57 10.20 12.03 -4.51
C LEU A 57 11.63 11.56 -4.26
N LEU A 58 12.63 12.28 -4.78
CA LEU A 58 14.04 11.91 -4.59
C LEU A 58 14.45 11.96 -3.11
N ALA A 59 14.03 13.00 -2.37
CA ALA A 59 14.28 13.09 -0.93
C ALA A 59 13.65 11.93 -0.16
N ALA A 60 12.39 11.59 -0.46
CA ALA A 60 11.69 10.46 0.14
C ALA A 60 12.37 9.11 -0.23
N THR A 61 12.80 8.96 -1.49
CA THR A 61 13.57 7.79 -1.91
C THR A 61 14.90 7.69 -1.17
N ALA A 62 15.67 8.79 -1.09
CA ALA A 62 16.95 8.81 -0.40
C ALA A 62 16.81 8.44 1.09
N LEU A 63 15.73 8.92 1.75
CA LEU A 63 15.41 8.56 3.12
C LEU A 63 15.14 7.04 3.26
N GLY A 64 14.28 6.48 2.37
CA GLY A 64 13.93 5.07 2.40
C GLY A 64 15.09 4.14 2.05
N VAL A 65 15.84 4.48 1.00
CA VAL A 65 17.04 3.74 0.56
C VAL A 65 18.13 3.80 1.63
N GLY A 66 18.42 4.99 2.17
CA GLY A 66 19.41 5.17 3.23
C GLY A 66 19.06 4.39 4.50
N ALA A 67 17.81 4.45 4.94
CA ALA A 67 17.32 3.67 6.07
C ALA A 67 17.43 2.16 5.83
N SER A 68 17.05 1.69 4.63
CA SER A 68 17.16 0.27 4.25
C SER A 68 18.60 -0.20 4.21
N ALA A 69 19.51 0.60 3.64
CA ALA A 69 20.94 0.27 3.61
C ALA A 69 21.54 0.23 5.03
N ALA A 70 21.20 1.22 5.89
CA ALA A 70 21.65 1.27 7.27
C ALA A 70 21.16 0.09 8.11
N MET A 71 19.95 -0.45 7.85
CA MET A 71 19.47 -1.69 8.48
C MET A 71 20.39 -2.88 8.21
N GLY A 72 21.02 -2.95 7.03
CA GLY A 72 21.98 -3.99 6.69
C GLY A 72 23.29 -3.93 7.51
N LEU A 73 23.53 -2.83 8.21
CA LEU A 73 24.72 -2.66 9.08
C LEU A 73 24.47 -3.02 10.54
N LEU A 74 23.20 -3.21 10.93
CA LEU A 74 22.83 -3.55 12.31
C LEU A 74 23.09 -5.02 12.60
N GLY A 75 23.38 -5.34 13.87
CA GLY A 75 23.53 -6.69 14.39
C GLY A 75 22.79 -6.86 15.71
N GLU A 76 23.10 -7.92 16.42
CA GLU A 76 22.49 -8.26 17.70
C GLU A 76 22.48 -7.10 18.70
N GLY A 77 21.38 -6.95 19.46
CA GLY A 77 21.22 -5.93 20.49
C GLY A 77 20.86 -4.52 19.97
N HIS A 78 20.88 -4.27 18.66
CA HIS A 78 20.61 -2.95 18.09
C HIS A 78 19.11 -2.70 17.79
N TRP A 79 18.20 -3.29 18.56
CA TRP A 79 16.75 -3.23 18.31
C TRP A 79 16.18 -1.80 18.30
N VAL A 80 16.70 -0.88 19.13
CA VAL A 80 16.26 0.53 19.16
C VAL A 80 16.60 1.24 17.84
N TRP A 81 17.84 1.07 17.35
CA TRP A 81 18.26 1.60 16.05
C TRP A 81 17.48 0.97 14.89
N GLY A 82 17.19 -0.34 15.01
CA GLY A 82 16.31 -1.04 14.08
C GLY A 82 14.95 -0.38 13.97
N LEU A 83 14.29 -0.05 15.10
CA LEU A 83 13.02 0.67 15.12
C LEU A 83 13.11 2.06 14.49
N ALA A 84 14.15 2.82 14.81
CA ALA A 84 14.34 4.16 14.24
C ALA A 84 14.50 4.09 12.71
N LEU A 85 15.33 3.18 12.21
CA LEU A 85 15.52 2.99 10.77
C LEU A 85 14.26 2.45 10.09
N PHE A 86 13.51 1.57 10.78
CA PHE A 86 12.21 1.11 10.26
C PHE A 86 11.21 2.27 10.13
N ALA A 87 11.13 3.16 11.12
CA ALA A 87 10.29 4.34 11.06
C ALA A 87 10.68 5.25 9.88
N LEU A 88 11.96 5.57 9.75
CA LEU A 88 12.48 6.39 8.65
C LEU A 88 12.24 5.75 7.28
N GLY A 89 12.51 4.45 7.15
CA GLY A 89 12.24 3.69 5.93
C GLY A 89 10.76 3.67 5.56
N SER A 90 9.87 3.50 6.55
CA SER A 90 8.42 3.51 6.36
C SER A 90 7.90 4.88 5.94
N LEU A 91 8.41 5.96 6.55
CA LEU A 91 8.11 7.34 6.15
C LEU A 91 8.59 7.62 4.73
N GLY A 92 9.86 7.25 4.41
CA GLY A 92 10.43 7.40 3.09
C GLY A 92 9.61 6.67 2.02
N PHE A 93 9.22 5.42 2.28
CA PHE A 93 8.36 4.63 1.38
C PHE A 93 6.99 5.26 1.16
N SER A 94 6.34 5.69 2.24
CA SER A 94 5.01 6.27 2.16
C SER A 94 5.00 7.60 1.41
N PHE A 95 5.91 8.51 1.72
CA PHE A 95 6.03 9.78 1.00
C PHE A 95 6.44 9.58 -0.46
N ASN A 96 7.32 8.60 -0.75
CA ASN A 96 7.67 8.24 -2.11
C ASN A 96 6.42 7.84 -2.91
N ASN A 97 5.55 6.99 -2.35
CA ASN A 97 4.31 6.59 -3.00
C ASN A 97 3.38 7.76 -3.29
N VAL A 98 3.21 8.69 -2.35
CA VAL A 98 2.40 9.90 -2.55
C VAL A 98 2.91 10.72 -3.73
N PHE A 99 4.20 10.99 -3.76
CA PHE A 99 4.79 11.76 -4.87
C PHE A 99 4.77 10.97 -6.18
N TYR A 100 5.13 9.70 -6.17
CA TYR A 100 5.11 8.83 -7.35
C TYR A 100 3.72 8.76 -7.98
N ASP A 101 2.70 8.48 -7.17
CA ASP A 101 1.32 8.36 -7.65
C ASP A 101 0.77 9.69 -8.18
N SER A 102 1.22 10.82 -7.64
CA SER A 102 0.81 12.15 -8.08
C SER A 102 1.23 12.51 -9.51
N PHE A 103 2.18 11.78 -10.09
CA PHE A 103 2.57 11.96 -11.49
C PHE A 103 1.56 11.34 -12.46
N LEU A 104 0.78 10.36 -12.06
CA LEU A 104 -0.13 9.63 -12.96
C LEU A 104 -1.06 10.54 -13.78
N PRO A 105 -1.71 11.58 -13.20
CA PRO A 105 -2.54 12.51 -13.97
C PRO A 105 -1.79 13.32 -15.03
N HIS A 106 -0.46 13.45 -14.88
CA HIS A 106 0.41 14.19 -15.80
C HIS A 106 1.03 13.32 -16.88
N LEU A 107 1.23 12.03 -16.61
CA LEU A 107 1.94 11.10 -17.49
C LEU A 107 1.05 10.49 -18.56
N ALA A 108 -0.27 10.42 -18.33
CA ALA A 108 -1.18 9.71 -19.23
C ALA A 108 -2.47 10.50 -19.45
N ALA A 109 -2.99 10.40 -20.68
CA ALA A 109 -4.35 10.83 -20.99
C ALA A 109 -5.36 9.99 -20.17
N PRO A 110 -6.57 10.51 -19.91
CA PRO A 110 -7.56 9.80 -19.08
C PRO A 110 -7.80 8.35 -19.53
N GLU A 111 -7.80 8.11 -20.83
CA GLU A 111 -8.04 6.79 -21.45
C GLU A 111 -6.91 5.80 -21.23
N GLU A 112 -5.68 6.27 -21.01
CA GLU A 112 -4.47 5.48 -20.88
C GLU A 112 -4.09 5.21 -19.42
N ARG A 113 -4.65 5.95 -18.48
CA ARG A 113 -4.28 5.90 -17.04
C ARG A 113 -4.43 4.52 -16.44
N ALA A 114 -5.52 3.81 -16.77
CA ALA A 114 -5.76 2.45 -16.30
C ALA A 114 -4.65 1.50 -16.77
N GLY A 115 -4.29 1.58 -18.04
CA GLY A 115 -3.24 0.77 -18.64
C GLY A 115 -1.87 1.06 -18.00
N LEU A 116 -1.49 2.34 -17.89
CA LEU A 116 -0.23 2.76 -17.27
C LEU A 116 -0.17 2.36 -15.79
N SER A 117 -1.25 2.61 -15.04
CA SER A 117 -1.33 2.22 -13.63
C SER A 117 -1.18 0.71 -13.46
N SER A 118 -1.89 -0.07 -14.26
CA SER A 118 -1.85 -1.54 -14.20
C SER A 118 -0.48 -2.09 -14.60
N ALA A 119 0.17 -1.53 -15.62
CA ALA A 119 1.54 -1.91 -16.00
C ALA A 119 2.53 -1.63 -14.85
N GLY A 120 2.43 -0.48 -14.19
CA GLY A 120 3.25 -0.13 -13.05
C GLY A 120 3.08 -1.12 -11.89
N TYR A 121 1.84 -1.47 -11.53
CA TYR A 121 1.58 -2.48 -10.50
C TYR A 121 2.05 -3.88 -10.89
N ALA A 122 1.85 -4.29 -12.16
CA ALA A 122 2.31 -5.60 -12.65
C ALA A 122 3.84 -5.72 -12.57
N LEU A 123 4.58 -4.69 -12.99
CA LEU A 123 6.04 -4.63 -12.85
C LEU A 123 6.46 -4.60 -11.38
N GLY A 124 5.71 -3.92 -10.52
CA GLY A 124 5.92 -3.92 -9.08
C GLY A 124 5.77 -5.31 -8.46
N TYR A 125 4.75 -6.06 -8.86
CA TYR A 125 4.56 -7.45 -8.43
C TYR A 125 5.67 -8.37 -8.94
N LEU A 126 6.08 -8.22 -10.19
CA LEU A 126 7.18 -9.00 -10.76
C LEU A 126 8.49 -8.71 -10.02
N GLY A 127 8.84 -7.42 -9.89
CA GLY A 127 10.07 -7.01 -9.21
C GLY A 127 10.08 -7.35 -7.73
N GLY A 128 8.98 -7.07 -7.02
CA GLY A 128 8.81 -7.38 -5.60
C GLY A 128 8.80 -8.88 -5.32
N GLY A 129 8.13 -9.67 -6.17
CA GLY A 129 8.10 -11.13 -6.08
C GLY A 129 9.49 -11.74 -6.31
N THR A 130 10.19 -11.29 -7.35
CA THR A 130 11.56 -11.75 -7.65
C THR A 130 12.51 -11.43 -6.50
N LEU A 131 12.47 -10.19 -6.00
CA LEU A 131 13.32 -9.78 -4.88
C LEU A 131 12.96 -10.51 -3.58
N LEU A 132 11.67 -10.80 -3.35
CA LEU A 132 11.23 -11.58 -2.18
C LEU A 132 11.82 -12.99 -2.21
N VAL A 133 11.76 -13.67 -3.36
CA VAL A 133 12.34 -15.02 -3.53
C VAL A 133 13.85 -14.99 -3.31
N ALA A 134 14.56 -14.04 -3.94
CA ALA A 134 16.00 -13.90 -3.77
C ALA A 134 16.38 -13.66 -2.31
N ASN A 135 15.68 -12.73 -1.63
CA ASN A 135 15.96 -12.38 -0.25
C ASN A 135 15.57 -13.50 0.74
N ALA A 136 14.52 -14.26 0.46
CA ALA A 136 14.17 -15.44 1.25
C ALA A 136 15.27 -16.54 1.14
N ALA A 137 15.81 -16.73 -0.07
CA ALA A 137 16.93 -17.64 -0.29
C ALA A 137 18.20 -17.15 0.43
N LEU A 138 18.55 -15.86 0.33
CA LEU A 138 19.68 -15.27 1.06
C LEU A 138 19.56 -15.50 2.57
N ALA A 139 18.40 -15.18 3.16
CA ALA A 139 18.15 -15.38 4.59
C ALA A 139 18.20 -16.86 4.99
N GLY A 140 17.67 -17.76 4.15
CA GLY A 140 17.67 -19.20 4.41
C GLY A 140 19.05 -19.85 4.33
N PHE A 141 19.91 -19.43 3.38
CA PHE A 141 21.24 -20.02 3.20
C PHE A 141 22.31 -19.40 4.11
N TRP A 142 22.22 -18.11 4.42
CA TRP A 142 23.28 -17.38 5.14
C TRP A 142 22.85 -16.79 6.47
N GLY A 143 21.64 -17.11 6.96
CA GLY A 143 21.16 -16.68 8.27
C GLY A 143 21.23 -15.15 8.45
N GLU A 144 21.87 -14.67 9.50
CA GLU A 144 22.00 -13.24 9.80
C GLU A 144 22.65 -12.45 8.68
N ALA A 145 23.74 -12.94 8.09
CA ALA A 145 24.40 -12.29 6.96
C ALA A 145 23.45 -12.19 5.75
N GLY A 146 22.61 -13.22 5.52
CA GLY A 146 21.58 -13.22 4.49
C GLY A 146 20.50 -12.16 4.71
N PHE A 147 20.05 -11.94 5.95
CA PHE A 147 19.14 -10.84 6.28
C PHE A 147 19.77 -9.48 5.99
N ARG A 148 21.02 -9.25 6.42
CA ARG A 148 21.76 -8.01 6.16
C ARG A 148 21.89 -7.72 4.67
N LEU A 149 22.28 -8.72 3.89
CA LEU A 149 22.38 -8.63 2.43
C LEU A 149 21.00 -8.34 1.79
N SER A 150 19.92 -8.88 2.36
CA SER A 150 18.56 -8.62 1.89
C SER A 150 18.19 -7.14 2.01
N PHE A 151 18.58 -6.45 3.08
CA PHE A 151 18.30 -5.01 3.21
C PHE A 151 19.14 -4.17 2.24
N LEU A 152 20.40 -4.53 2.05
CA LEU A 152 21.26 -3.88 1.06
C LEU A 152 20.75 -4.09 -0.38
N SER A 153 20.27 -5.30 -0.69
CA SER A 153 19.69 -5.60 -2.00
C SER A 153 18.42 -4.78 -2.26
N VAL A 154 17.55 -4.61 -1.25
CA VAL A 154 16.35 -3.75 -1.34
C VAL A 154 16.74 -2.30 -1.58
N ALA A 155 17.74 -1.77 -0.86
CA ALA A 155 18.22 -0.41 -1.03
C ALA A 155 18.77 -0.19 -2.45
N LEU A 156 19.61 -1.11 -2.93
CA LEU A 156 20.17 -1.08 -4.28
C LEU A 156 19.06 -1.16 -5.34
N TRP A 157 18.13 -2.10 -5.19
CA TRP A 157 17.01 -2.31 -6.11
C TRP A 157 16.15 -1.05 -6.22
N TRP A 158 15.73 -0.49 -5.08
CA TRP A 158 14.91 0.71 -5.06
C TRP A 158 15.63 1.91 -5.68
N GLY A 159 16.89 2.15 -5.31
CA GLY A 159 17.70 3.22 -5.88
C GLY A 159 17.87 3.08 -7.40
N LEU A 160 18.25 1.88 -7.86
CA LEU A 160 18.47 1.60 -9.28
C LEU A 160 17.23 1.81 -10.14
N PHE A 161 16.08 1.27 -9.70
CA PHE A 161 14.82 1.39 -10.44
C PHE A 161 14.15 2.77 -10.32
N THR A 162 14.63 3.65 -9.43
CA THR A 162 14.24 5.06 -9.41
C THR A 162 14.95 5.88 -10.52
N LEU A 163 16.14 5.49 -10.95
CA LEU A 163 16.92 6.24 -11.94
C LEU A 163 16.21 6.44 -13.29
N PRO A 164 15.57 5.43 -13.90
CA PRO A 164 14.83 5.63 -15.15
C PRO A 164 13.72 6.65 -15.00
N PHE A 165 12.98 6.63 -13.88
CA PHE A 165 11.94 7.62 -13.60
C PHE A 165 12.52 9.03 -13.54
N LEU A 166 13.61 9.23 -12.82
CA LEU A 166 14.28 10.54 -12.72
C LEU A 166 14.82 11.05 -14.05
N ARG A 167 15.22 10.17 -14.94
CA ARG A 167 15.78 10.56 -16.26
C ARG A 167 14.71 10.89 -17.29
N HIS A 168 13.59 10.16 -17.30
CA HIS A 168 12.62 10.23 -18.39
C HIS A 168 11.34 10.99 -18.04
N VAL A 169 11.01 11.13 -16.76
CA VAL A 169 9.80 11.85 -16.35
C VAL A 169 10.11 13.32 -16.10
N GLY A 170 9.39 14.22 -16.76
CA GLY A 170 9.50 15.67 -16.56
C GLY A 170 8.91 16.12 -15.20
N GLU A 171 9.34 17.27 -14.69
CA GLU A 171 8.70 17.94 -13.55
C GLU A 171 7.38 18.57 -14.00
N PRO A 172 6.24 18.28 -13.38
CA PRO A 172 4.99 18.96 -13.68
C PRO A 172 5.04 20.43 -13.28
N PRO A 173 4.25 21.31 -13.94
CA PRO A 173 4.21 22.72 -13.60
C PRO A 173 3.75 22.94 -12.15
N PRO A 174 4.23 24.03 -11.49
CA PRO A 174 3.80 24.37 -10.15
C PRO A 174 2.30 24.69 -10.10
N SER A 175 1.68 24.37 -8.97
CA SER A 175 0.31 24.79 -8.69
C SER A 175 0.23 26.32 -8.52
N PRO A 176 -0.80 26.98 -9.08
CA PRO A 176 -1.03 28.38 -8.81
C PRO A 176 -1.11 28.65 -7.31
N ARG A 177 -0.43 29.71 -6.86
CA ARG A 177 -0.48 30.20 -5.48
C ARG A 177 -1.42 31.39 -5.36
N GLU A 178 -2.08 31.50 -4.22
CA GLU A 178 -2.82 32.71 -3.90
C GLU A 178 -1.83 33.85 -3.58
N PRO A 179 -2.10 35.07 -4.02
CA PRO A 179 -1.28 36.24 -3.69
C PRO A 179 -1.10 36.36 -2.17
N GLY A 180 0.17 36.41 -1.69
CA GLY A 180 0.48 36.51 -0.26
C GLY A 180 0.52 35.18 0.51
N GLU A 181 0.30 34.04 -0.14
CA GLU A 181 0.38 32.72 0.51
C GLU A 181 1.81 32.39 0.90
N THR A 182 2.07 32.23 2.23
CA THR A 182 3.35 31.80 2.76
C THR A 182 3.53 30.27 2.66
N TRP A 183 4.76 29.78 2.68
CA TRP A 183 5.05 28.34 2.67
C TRP A 183 4.36 27.58 3.80
N GLY A 184 4.32 28.16 5.02
CA GLY A 184 3.63 27.55 6.16
C GLY A 184 2.12 27.48 5.95
N ALA A 185 1.51 28.54 5.37
CA ALA A 185 0.10 28.53 5.02
C ALA A 185 -0.21 27.48 3.93
N SER A 186 0.69 27.30 2.97
CA SER A 186 0.56 26.22 1.97
C SER A 186 0.65 24.83 2.58
N ALA A 187 1.54 24.62 3.56
CA ALA A 187 1.78 23.32 4.17
C ALA A 187 0.61 22.83 5.06
N TYR A 188 0.01 23.74 5.82
CA TYR A 188 -1.01 23.38 6.82
C TYR A 188 -2.39 23.95 6.51
N GLY A 189 -2.46 25.20 6.08
CA GLY A 189 -3.73 25.88 5.79
C GLY A 189 -4.41 25.34 4.54
N ARG A 190 -3.64 25.00 3.51
CA ARG A 190 -4.16 24.50 2.25
C ARG A 190 -4.80 23.11 2.39
N PRO A 191 -4.13 22.08 2.96
CA PRO A 191 -4.76 20.79 3.21
C PRO A 191 -6.01 20.87 4.09
N TRP A 192 -6.02 21.76 5.09
CA TRP A 192 -7.19 21.96 5.92
C TRP A 192 -8.38 22.56 5.13
N ARG A 193 -8.12 23.59 4.31
CA ARG A 193 -9.14 24.15 3.39
C ARG A 193 -9.63 23.10 2.38
N THR A 194 -8.72 22.25 1.89
CA THR A 194 -9.07 21.14 1.00
C THR A 194 -9.99 20.13 1.68
N LEU A 195 -9.66 19.72 2.89
CA LEU A 195 -10.49 18.81 3.68
C LEU A 195 -11.90 19.36 3.88
N LEU A 196 -12.01 20.63 4.27
CA LEU A 196 -13.31 21.31 4.41
C LEU A 196 -14.03 21.47 3.06
N GLY A 197 -13.28 21.63 1.98
CA GLY A 197 -13.78 21.77 0.62
C GLY A 197 -14.25 20.46 -0.01
N LEU A 198 -13.84 19.28 0.50
CA LEU A 198 -14.25 17.97 -0.03
C LEU A 198 -15.78 17.81 -0.05
N ARG A 199 -16.50 18.43 0.87
CA ARG A 199 -17.97 18.42 0.88
C ARG A 199 -18.60 18.97 -0.40
N HIS A 200 -17.90 19.83 -1.13
CA HIS A 200 -18.35 20.41 -2.39
C HIS A 200 -17.89 19.59 -3.62
N GLN A 201 -17.15 18.51 -3.39
CA GLN A 201 -16.67 17.58 -4.41
C GLN A 201 -17.21 16.17 -4.10
N PRO A 202 -18.51 15.92 -4.33
CA PRO A 202 -19.17 14.69 -3.86
C PRO A 202 -18.55 13.43 -4.46
N ASP A 203 -18.10 13.44 -5.70
CA ASP A 203 -17.49 12.26 -6.32
C ASP A 203 -16.18 11.87 -5.65
N LEU A 204 -15.32 12.87 -5.32
CA LEU A 204 -14.08 12.65 -4.60
C LEU A 204 -14.34 12.15 -3.17
N LEU A 205 -15.32 12.74 -2.47
CA LEU A 205 -15.70 12.32 -1.12
C LEU A 205 -16.23 10.88 -1.10
N TRP A 206 -17.15 10.54 -2.03
CA TRP A 206 -17.68 9.18 -2.16
C TRP A 206 -16.59 8.18 -2.51
N PHE A 207 -15.65 8.57 -3.38
CA PHE A 207 -14.52 7.71 -3.73
C PHE A 207 -13.59 7.45 -2.52
N LEU A 208 -13.17 8.50 -1.80
CA LEU A 208 -12.30 8.36 -0.63
C LEU A 208 -12.95 7.50 0.46
N GLY A 209 -14.25 7.68 0.72
CA GLY A 209 -14.99 6.84 1.65
C GLY A 209 -15.11 5.37 1.17
N ALA A 210 -15.38 5.15 -0.11
CA ALA A 210 -15.39 3.81 -0.70
C ALA A 210 -14.01 3.17 -0.59
N PHE A 211 -12.96 3.91 -0.97
CA PHE A 211 -11.57 3.46 -0.91
C PHE A 211 -11.17 3.07 0.51
N TRP A 212 -11.50 3.91 1.49
CA TRP A 212 -11.23 3.61 2.88
C TRP A 212 -11.83 2.27 3.32
N LEU A 213 -13.11 2.03 3.02
CA LEU A 213 -13.78 0.78 3.38
C LEU A 213 -13.15 -0.43 2.69
N TYR A 214 -13.14 -0.48 1.36
CA TYR A 214 -12.67 -1.70 0.70
C TYR A 214 -11.16 -1.92 0.85
N ASN A 215 -10.36 -0.86 0.99
CA ASN A 215 -8.93 -0.97 1.24
C ASN A 215 -8.63 -1.50 2.66
N ASP A 216 -9.48 -1.20 3.65
CA ASP A 216 -9.42 -1.83 4.98
C ASP A 216 -9.69 -3.33 4.89
N GLY A 217 -10.69 -3.74 4.11
CA GLY A 217 -10.93 -5.15 3.81
C GLY A 217 -9.74 -5.83 3.16
N ILE A 218 -9.15 -5.23 2.10
CA ILE A 218 -7.97 -5.74 1.40
C ILE A 218 -6.78 -5.85 2.35
N GLY A 219 -6.48 -4.78 3.09
CA GLY A 219 -5.37 -4.73 4.04
C GLY A 219 -5.52 -5.75 5.16
N THR A 220 -6.74 -6.02 5.61
CA THR A 220 -7.03 -7.05 6.63
C THR A 220 -6.80 -8.45 6.09
N ILE A 221 -7.27 -8.76 4.88
CA ILE A 221 -6.99 -10.05 4.22
C ILE A 221 -5.48 -10.29 4.14
N MET A 222 -4.71 -9.28 3.73
CA MET A 222 -3.26 -9.38 3.59
C MET A 222 -2.54 -9.63 4.93
N ARG A 223 -2.96 -8.94 5.99
CA ARG A 223 -2.35 -9.07 7.33
C ARG A 223 -2.78 -10.33 8.05
N MET A 224 -4.06 -10.64 8.01
CA MET A 224 -4.64 -11.78 8.72
C MET A 224 -4.46 -13.11 7.96
N GLY A 225 -4.18 -13.08 6.65
CA GLY A 225 -4.02 -14.27 5.83
C GLY A 225 -2.94 -15.23 6.34
N VAL A 226 -1.78 -14.69 6.77
CA VAL A 226 -0.69 -15.52 7.34
C VAL A 226 -1.10 -16.14 8.67
N LEU A 227 -1.74 -15.36 9.55
CA LEU A 227 -2.26 -15.87 10.83
C LEU A 227 -3.33 -16.94 10.61
N TYR A 228 -4.22 -16.71 9.66
CA TYR A 228 -5.26 -17.66 9.30
C TYR A 228 -4.67 -18.96 8.75
N GLY A 229 -3.69 -18.87 7.83
CA GLY A 229 -2.98 -20.05 7.33
C GLY A 229 -2.24 -20.83 8.42
N SER A 230 -1.60 -20.12 9.36
CA SER A 230 -0.95 -20.74 10.53
C SER A 230 -1.96 -21.47 11.42
N SER A 231 -3.16 -20.92 11.60
CA SER A 231 -4.23 -21.57 12.39
C SER A 231 -4.80 -22.84 11.74
N LEU A 232 -4.56 -23.02 10.44
CA LEU A 232 -4.86 -24.26 9.70
C LEU A 232 -3.72 -25.30 9.77
N GLY A 233 -2.66 -25.03 10.56
CA GLY A 233 -1.49 -25.90 10.68
C GLY A 233 -0.53 -25.85 9.50
N LEU A 234 -0.61 -24.80 8.64
CA LEU A 234 0.30 -24.65 7.51
C LEU A 234 1.67 -24.18 7.97
N GLY A 235 2.72 -24.88 7.51
CA GLY A 235 4.10 -24.50 7.79
C GLY A 235 4.53 -23.21 7.10
N GLN A 236 5.58 -22.57 7.62
CA GLN A 236 6.10 -21.28 7.11
C GLN A 236 6.45 -21.33 5.62
N GLY A 237 7.03 -22.46 5.13
CA GLY A 237 7.36 -22.62 3.72
C GLY A 237 6.13 -22.57 2.81
N THR A 238 5.00 -23.18 3.23
CA THR A 238 3.73 -23.14 2.50
C THR A 238 3.16 -21.74 2.48
N LEU A 239 3.20 -21.01 3.60
CA LEU A 239 2.71 -19.62 3.70
C LEU A 239 3.54 -18.68 2.81
N LEU A 240 4.87 -18.82 2.86
CA LEU A 240 5.76 -18.02 1.99
C LEU A 240 5.53 -18.36 0.51
N GLY A 241 5.41 -19.66 0.18
CA GLY A 241 5.10 -20.11 -1.18
C GLY A 241 3.78 -19.54 -1.70
N ALA A 242 2.74 -19.49 -0.87
CA ALA A 242 1.45 -18.89 -1.22
C ALA A 242 1.55 -17.37 -1.45
N LEU A 243 2.32 -16.65 -0.63
CA LEU A 243 2.60 -15.23 -0.83
C LEU A 243 3.34 -14.98 -2.15
N VAL A 244 4.36 -15.77 -2.45
CA VAL A 244 5.09 -15.68 -3.72
C VAL A 244 4.17 -15.97 -4.90
N ALA A 245 3.36 -17.03 -4.84
CA ALA A 245 2.41 -17.39 -5.89
C ALA A 245 1.39 -16.25 -6.13
N THR A 246 0.89 -15.61 -5.06
CA THR A 246 0.00 -14.44 -5.15
C THR A 246 0.64 -13.32 -5.95
N GLN A 247 1.93 -13.03 -5.75
CA GLN A 247 2.65 -11.99 -6.49
C GLN A 247 2.72 -12.31 -7.99
N PHE A 248 3.13 -13.53 -8.35
CA PHE A 248 3.30 -13.91 -9.76
C PHE A 248 1.96 -14.05 -10.50
N VAL A 249 0.91 -14.56 -9.87
CA VAL A 249 -0.45 -14.56 -10.42
C VAL A 249 -0.97 -13.14 -10.60
N GLY A 250 -0.61 -12.24 -9.69
CA GLY A 250 -0.94 -10.82 -9.76
C GLY A 250 -0.46 -10.13 -11.05
N VAL A 251 0.70 -10.53 -11.61
CA VAL A 251 1.27 -9.90 -12.81
C VAL A 251 0.31 -9.94 -14.01
N PRO A 252 -0.05 -11.13 -14.56
CA PRO A 252 -0.92 -11.20 -15.73
C PRO A 252 -2.34 -10.69 -15.42
N CYS A 253 -2.85 -10.95 -14.21
CA CYS A 253 -4.19 -10.51 -13.83
C CYS A 253 -4.29 -8.99 -13.76
N THR A 254 -3.28 -8.30 -13.22
CA THR A 254 -3.26 -6.83 -13.17
C THR A 254 -3.25 -6.22 -14.58
N ILE A 255 -2.46 -6.79 -15.50
CA ILE A 255 -2.46 -6.36 -16.91
C ILE A 255 -3.85 -6.58 -17.54
N LEU A 256 -4.47 -7.72 -17.26
CA LEU A 256 -5.83 -8.01 -17.75
C LEU A 256 -6.85 -6.98 -17.25
N PHE A 257 -6.81 -6.62 -15.95
CA PHE A 257 -7.67 -5.58 -15.38
C PHE A 257 -7.49 -4.24 -16.10
N GLY A 258 -6.25 -3.84 -16.38
CA GLY A 258 -5.97 -2.61 -17.13
C GLY A 258 -6.57 -2.63 -18.54
N ARG A 259 -6.45 -3.76 -19.26
CA ARG A 259 -7.04 -3.93 -20.60
C ARG A 259 -8.58 -3.90 -20.56
N LEU A 260 -9.17 -4.56 -19.58
CA LEU A 260 -10.62 -4.56 -19.38
C LEU A 260 -11.14 -3.16 -19.02
N ALA A 261 -10.40 -2.42 -18.20
CA ALA A 261 -10.76 -1.05 -17.83
C ALA A 261 -10.73 -0.10 -19.03
N GLY A 262 -9.81 -0.29 -19.98
CA GLY A 262 -9.80 0.44 -21.24
C GLY A 262 -11.06 0.22 -22.10
N ARG A 263 -11.76 -0.92 -21.94
CA ARG A 263 -13.00 -1.25 -22.67
C ARG A 263 -14.26 -0.90 -21.89
N TRP A 264 -14.30 -1.19 -20.59
CA TRP A 264 -15.52 -1.13 -19.77
C TRP A 264 -15.51 0.03 -18.75
N GLY A 265 -14.40 0.75 -18.65
CA GLY A 265 -14.16 1.82 -17.68
C GLY A 265 -13.69 1.33 -16.33
N ASP A 266 -12.87 2.15 -15.67
CA ASP A 266 -12.18 1.83 -14.40
C ASP A 266 -13.16 1.40 -13.30
N ARG A 267 -14.25 2.16 -13.12
CA ARG A 267 -15.23 1.90 -12.06
C ARG A 267 -15.89 0.51 -12.18
N ARG A 268 -16.30 0.10 -13.41
CA ARG A 268 -16.97 -1.19 -13.60
C ARG A 268 -16.04 -2.35 -13.33
N VAL A 269 -14.80 -2.27 -13.81
CA VAL A 269 -13.81 -3.33 -13.62
C VAL A 269 -13.32 -3.37 -12.16
N LEU A 270 -13.16 -2.20 -11.51
CA LEU A 270 -12.88 -2.14 -10.08
C LEU A 270 -14.00 -2.80 -9.26
N MET A 271 -15.26 -2.53 -9.56
CA MET A 271 -16.39 -3.19 -8.90
C MET A 271 -16.40 -4.71 -9.11
N ALA A 272 -16.03 -5.19 -10.29
CA ALA A 272 -15.87 -6.64 -10.53
C ALA A 272 -14.76 -7.24 -9.66
N GLY A 273 -13.62 -6.55 -9.52
CA GLY A 273 -12.54 -6.96 -8.61
C GLY A 273 -12.98 -7.00 -7.15
N LEU A 274 -13.74 -5.99 -6.68
CA LEU A 274 -14.31 -5.98 -5.32
C LEU A 274 -15.34 -7.10 -5.14
N GLY A 275 -16.10 -7.44 -6.18
CA GLY A 275 -16.98 -8.62 -6.22
C GLY A 275 -16.21 -9.93 -6.05
N GLY A 276 -15.01 -10.02 -6.66
CA GLY A 276 -14.08 -11.13 -6.44
C GLY A 276 -13.63 -11.25 -4.98
N TYR A 277 -13.26 -10.13 -4.34
CA TYR A 277 -12.94 -10.12 -2.90
C TYR A 277 -14.15 -10.55 -2.05
N LEU A 278 -15.35 -10.08 -2.38
CA LEU A 278 -16.57 -10.49 -1.68
C LEU A 278 -16.79 -12.00 -1.78
N ALA A 279 -16.58 -12.60 -2.96
CA ALA A 279 -16.66 -14.04 -3.15
C ALA A 279 -15.62 -14.80 -2.32
N LEU A 280 -14.37 -14.29 -2.25
CA LEU A 280 -13.33 -14.85 -1.40
C LEU A 280 -13.72 -14.78 0.08
N CYS A 281 -14.27 -13.66 0.54
CA CYS A 281 -14.77 -13.51 1.92
C CYS A 281 -15.88 -14.50 2.23
N ALA A 282 -16.80 -14.74 1.31
CA ALA A 282 -17.85 -15.74 1.44
C ALA A 282 -17.31 -17.18 1.45
N PHE A 283 -16.16 -17.41 0.84
CA PHE A 283 -15.50 -18.73 0.82
C PHE A 283 -14.72 -19.03 2.10
N ILE A 284 -14.23 -18.03 2.85
CA ILE A 284 -13.41 -18.23 4.08
C ILE A 284 -14.04 -19.20 5.08
N PRO A 285 -15.35 -19.16 5.41
CA PRO A 285 -15.94 -20.11 6.36
C PRO A 285 -15.81 -21.59 5.96
N PHE A 286 -15.70 -21.88 4.67
CA PHE A 286 -15.60 -23.23 4.12
C PHE A 286 -14.15 -23.76 4.03
N VAL A 287 -13.18 -22.96 4.44
CA VAL A 287 -11.76 -23.33 4.39
C VAL A 287 -11.45 -24.27 5.56
N VAL A 288 -11.33 -25.56 5.25
CA VAL A 288 -11.05 -26.64 6.24
C VAL A 288 -9.82 -27.45 5.89
N ARG A 289 -9.29 -27.37 4.67
CA ARG A 289 -8.15 -28.14 4.18
C ARG A 289 -7.04 -27.20 3.68
N PRO A 290 -5.77 -27.61 3.69
CA PRO A 290 -4.64 -26.81 3.21
C PRO A 290 -4.81 -26.29 1.78
N TRP A 291 -5.37 -27.08 0.87
CA TRP A 291 -5.57 -26.65 -0.52
C TRP A 291 -6.61 -25.53 -0.69
N HIS A 292 -7.61 -25.41 0.23
CA HIS A 292 -8.54 -24.29 0.22
C HIS A 292 -7.80 -22.97 0.46
N PHE A 293 -6.75 -22.98 1.28
CA PHE A 293 -5.91 -21.80 1.52
C PHE A 293 -5.20 -21.35 0.24
N TRP A 294 -4.72 -22.29 -0.58
CA TRP A 294 -4.15 -21.97 -1.89
C TRP A 294 -5.18 -21.34 -2.82
N VAL A 295 -6.42 -21.80 -2.82
CA VAL A 295 -7.51 -21.18 -3.59
C VAL A 295 -7.72 -19.72 -3.15
N LEU A 296 -7.74 -19.45 -1.83
CA LEU A 296 -7.81 -18.08 -1.32
C LEU A 296 -6.61 -17.23 -1.76
N ALA A 297 -5.39 -17.74 -1.58
CA ALA A 297 -4.18 -17.00 -1.92
C ALA A 297 -4.10 -16.65 -3.41
N LEU A 298 -4.37 -17.63 -4.27
CA LEU A 298 -4.40 -17.42 -5.73
C LEU A 298 -5.55 -16.48 -6.13
N GLY A 299 -6.74 -16.65 -5.52
CA GLY A 299 -7.86 -15.76 -5.73
C GLY A 299 -7.56 -14.31 -5.36
N VAL A 300 -6.86 -14.08 -4.24
CA VAL A 300 -6.35 -12.75 -3.87
C VAL A 300 -5.40 -12.24 -4.95
N GLY A 301 -4.46 -13.08 -5.43
CA GLY A 301 -3.54 -12.71 -6.52
C GLY A 301 -4.26 -12.23 -7.78
N VAL A 302 -5.40 -12.87 -8.13
CA VAL A 302 -6.21 -12.49 -9.30
C VAL A 302 -6.75 -11.07 -9.18
N VAL A 303 -7.24 -10.66 -8.01
CA VAL A 303 -7.98 -9.40 -7.86
C VAL A 303 -7.15 -8.24 -7.29
N GLN A 304 -6.09 -8.52 -6.52
CA GLN A 304 -5.38 -7.52 -5.73
C GLN A 304 -4.74 -6.43 -6.59
N GLY A 305 -3.91 -6.80 -7.55
CA GLY A 305 -3.18 -5.84 -8.35
C GLY A 305 -4.09 -4.97 -9.20
N GLY A 306 -5.11 -5.59 -9.80
CA GLY A 306 -6.10 -4.89 -10.61
C GLY A 306 -6.91 -3.89 -9.78
N THR A 307 -7.40 -4.27 -8.60
CA THR A 307 -8.16 -3.36 -7.75
C THR A 307 -7.31 -2.17 -7.27
N GLN A 308 -6.06 -2.39 -6.88
CA GLN A 308 -5.16 -1.31 -6.47
C GLN A 308 -4.83 -0.37 -7.64
N ALA A 309 -4.49 -0.93 -8.80
CA ALA A 309 -4.15 -0.16 -9.99
C ALA A 309 -5.33 0.70 -10.48
N LEU A 310 -6.55 0.14 -10.51
CA LEU A 310 -7.73 0.85 -10.95
C LEU A 310 -8.23 1.86 -9.91
N SER A 311 -8.05 1.61 -8.61
CA SER A 311 -8.32 2.60 -7.56
C SER A 311 -7.46 3.84 -7.78
N ARG A 312 -6.15 3.67 -8.02
CA ARG A 312 -5.22 4.77 -8.33
C ARG A 312 -5.60 5.48 -9.63
N SER A 313 -5.96 4.76 -10.68
CA SER A 313 -6.37 5.34 -11.96
C SER A 313 -7.66 6.13 -11.85
N LEU A 314 -8.68 5.57 -11.19
CA LEU A 314 -9.95 6.25 -10.96
C LEU A 314 -9.77 7.51 -10.11
N PHE A 315 -8.94 7.44 -9.06
CA PHE A 315 -8.59 8.61 -8.26
C PHE A 315 -7.91 9.69 -9.11
N ALA A 316 -6.95 9.32 -9.96
CA ALA A 316 -6.30 10.23 -10.90
C ALA A 316 -7.27 10.95 -11.84
N SER A 317 -8.43 10.36 -12.14
CA SER A 317 -9.45 10.99 -12.97
C SER A 317 -10.35 11.97 -12.22
N LEU A 318 -10.38 11.90 -10.89
CA LEU A 318 -11.19 12.76 -10.02
C LEU A 318 -10.43 13.96 -9.50
N VAL A 319 -9.10 13.95 -9.54
CA VAL A 319 -8.27 15.01 -8.96
C VAL A 319 -7.79 16.01 -10.02
N PRO A 320 -7.80 17.33 -9.70
CA PRO A 320 -7.15 18.34 -10.51
C PRO A 320 -5.63 18.06 -10.60
N LYS A 321 -5.08 18.17 -11.81
CA LYS A 321 -3.65 17.90 -12.05
C LYS A 321 -2.73 18.78 -11.19
N GLU A 322 -3.10 20.04 -11.03
CA GLU A 322 -2.34 21.06 -10.32
C GLU A 322 -2.14 20.74 -8.85
N ARG A 323 -3.08 20.00 -8.24
CA ARG A 323 -3.11 19.64 -6.81
C ARG A 323 -2.98 18.15 -6.57
N SER A 324 -2.36 17.45 -7.49
CA SER A 324 -2.31 15.98 -7.43
C SER A 324 -1.51 15.46 -6.23
N ALA A 325 -0.36 16.03 -5.87
CA ALA A 325 0.44 15.54 -4.76
C ALA A 325 -0.26 15.77 -3.41
N GLU A 326 -0.92 16.92 -3.21
CA GLU A 326 -1.74 17.18 -2.04
C GLU A 326 -2.87 16.14 -1.89
N LEU A 327 -3.62 15.90 -2.98
CA LEU A 327 -4.77 15.00 -2.96
C LEU A 327 -4.36 13.53 -2.85
N TYR A 328 -3.23 13.12 -3.45
CA TYR A 328 -2.65 11.81 -3.20
C TYR A 328 -2.14 11.64 -1.75
N GLY A 329 -1.79 12.73 -1.07
CA GLY A 329 -1.60 12.73 0.38
C GLY A 329 -2.86 12.34 1.15
N PHE A 330 -4.05 12.82 0.75
CA PHE A 330 -5.34 12.39 1.32
C PHE A 330 -5.71 10.94 0.93
N TYR A 331 -5.34 10.51 -0.27
CA TYR A 331 -5.50 9.12 -0.69
C TYR A 331 -4.67 8.17 0.18
N ASP A 332 -3.39 8.50 0.44
CA ASP A 332 -2.53 7.71 1.33
C ASP A 332 -3.02 7.77 2.79
N LEU A 333 -3.48 8.94 3.26
CA LEU A 333 -4.14 9.08 4.57
C LEU A 333 -5.30 8.07 4.71
N SER A 334 -6.20 8.02 3.73
CA SER A 334 -7.31 7.07 3.71
C SER A 334 -6.82 5.61 3.75
N SER A 335 -5.73 5.32 3.02
CA SER A 335 -5.07 4.01 3.03
C SER A 335 -4.49 3.63 4.40
N LYS A 336 -3.91 4.56 5.14
CA LYS A 336 -3.34 4.29 6.47
C LYS A 336 -4.41 4.03 7.52
N PHE A 337 -5.47 4.84 7.52
CA PHE A 337 -6.62 4.59 8.42
C PHE A 337 -7.40 3.33 8.07
N ALA A 338 -7.36 2.89 6.81
CA ALA A 338 -7.92 1.61 6.35
C ALA A 338 -7.19 0.38 6.90
N GLY A 339 -6.47 0.43 7.95
CA GLY A 339 -5.78 -0.74 8.51
C GLY A 339 -6.13 -0.94 9.99
N VAL A 340 -7.18 -0.28 10.45
CA VAL A 340 -7.54 -0.24 11.87
C VAL A 340 -8.82 -1.04 12.15
N LEU A 341 -9.89 -0.73 11.43
CA LEU A 341 -11.20 -1.33 11.72
C LEU A 341 -11.28 -2.80 11.33
N GLY A 342 -10.75 -3.16 10.18
CA GLY A 342 -10.80 -4.54 9.69
C GLY A 342 -10.13 -5.54 10.63
N PRO A 343 -8.83 -5.37 10.97
CA PRO A 343 -8.17 -6.24 11.93
C PRO A 343 -8.83 -6.26 13.31
N PHE A 344 -9.31 -5.09 13.78
CA PHE A 344 -10.04 -5.00 15.05
C PHE A 344 -11.31 -5.85 15.04
N LEU A 345 -12.18 -5.67 14.04
CA LEU A 345 -13.43 -6.43 13.93
C LEU A 345 -13.17 -7.92 13.68
N PHE A 346 -12.15 -8.24 12.86
CA PHE A 346 -11.74 -9.62 12.63
C PHE A 346 -11.31 -10.31 13.94
N GLY A 347 -10.47 -9.63 14.73
CA GLY A 347 -10.01 -10.15 16.03
C GLY A 347 -11.13 -10.25 17.06
N LEU A 348 -12.00 -9.23 17.15
CA LEU A 348 -13.16 -9.23 18.06
C LEU A 348 -14.09 -10.41 17.75
N LEU A 349 -14.38 -10.67 16.49
CA LEU A 349 -15.24 -11.79 16.13
C LEU A 349 -14.56 -13.14 16.36
N ALA A 350 -13.26 -13.24 16.10
CA ALA A 350 -12.50 -14.43 16.45
C ALA A 350 -12.57 -14.73 17.95
N GLN A 351 -12.52 -13.70 18.80
CA GLN A 351 -12.66 -13.82 20.25
C GLN A 351 -14.08 -14.23 20.67
N LEU A 352 -15.11 -13.60 20.09
CA LEU A 352 -16.51 -13.87 20.45
C LEU A 352 -17.00 -15.24 19.96
N THR A 353 -16.51 -15.69 18.80
CA THR A 353 -16.97 -16.95 18.16
C THR A 353 -16.03 -18.11 18.38
N GLY A 354 -14.84 -17.88 18.93
CA GLY A 354 -13.77 -18.90 19.02
C GLY A 354 -13.20 -19.34 17.68
N SER A 355 -13.51 -18.62 16.56
CA SER A 355 -13.13 -19.06 15.22
C SER A 355 -12.72 -17.87 14.31
N LEU A 356 -11.51 -17.95 13.76
CA LEU A 356 -11.01 -16.99 12.77
C LEU A 356 -11.84 -17.02 11.46
N ARG A 357 -12.59 -18.10 11.20
CA ARG A 357 -13.39 -18.25 9.97
C ARG A 357 -14.53 -17.23 9.89
N MET A 358 -15.05 -16.80 11.03
CA MET A 358 -16.14 -15.83 11.10
C MET A 358 -15.70 -14.39 10.74
N GLY A 359 -14.40 -14.14 10.67
CA GLY A 359 -13.86 -12.87 10.18
C GLY A 359 -14.15 -12.62 8.69
N GLY A 360 -14.26 -13.67 7.87
CA GLY A 360 -14.52 -13.54 6.43
C GLY A 360 -15.81 -12.79 6.10
N PRO A 361 -17.00 -13.22 6.57
CA PRO A 361 -18.27 -12.54 6.31
C PRO A 361 -18.26 -11.06 6.70
N VAL A 362 -17.60 -10.69 7.81
CA VAL A 362 -17.49 -9.29 8.23
C VAL A 362 -16.64 -8.45 7.28
N LEU A 363 -15.54 -9.01 6.79
CA LEU A 363 -14.78 -8.34 5.74
C LEU A 363 -15.61 -8.16 4.47
N GLY A 364 -16.55 -9.06 4.18
CA GLY A 364 -17.51 -8.91 3.11
C GLY A 364 -18.34 -7.63 3.20
N LEU A 365 -18.69 -7.17 4.42
CA LEU A 365 -19.42 -5.92 4.63
C LEU A 365 -18.61 -4.68 4.20
N PHE A 366 -17.29 -4.71 4.37
CA PHE A 366 -16.41 -3.63 3.90
C PHE A 366 -16.44 -3.52 2.37
N PHE A 367 -16.42 -4.65 1.67
CA PHE A 367 -16.52 -4.66 0.21
C PHE A 367 -17.89 -4.23 -0.26
N LEU A 368 -18.97 -4.70 0.36
CA LEU A 368 -20.34 -4.27 0.04
C LEU A 368 -20.53 -2.77 0.27
N GLY A 369 -20.09 -2.25 1.41
CA GLY A 369 -20.14 -0.82 1.72
C GLY A 369 -19.33 0.02 0.73
N GLY A 370 -18.09 -0.41 0.44
CA GLY A 370 -17.23 0.22 -0.56
C GLY A 370 -17.85 0.24 -1.96
N MET A 371 -18.43 -0.89 -2.41
CA MET A 371 -19.15 -0.97 -3.68
C MET A 371 -20.39 -0.07 -3.71
N ALA A 372 -21.15 0.00 -2.61
CA ALA A 372 -22.35 0.86 -2.52
C ALA A 372 -21.97 2.35 -2.64
N MET A 373 -20.89 2.78 -1.98
CA MET A 373 -20.37 4.14 -2.10
C MET A 373 -19.79 4.42 -3.50
N LEU A 374 -19.04 3.46 -4.06
CA LEU A 374 -18.44 3.59 -5.39
C LEU A 374 -19.48 3.73 -6.51
N ARG A 375 -20.69 3.17 -6.33
CA ARG A 375 -21.81 3.36 -7.25
C ARG A 375 -22.24 4.82 -7.38
N ARG A 376 -22.03 5.64 -6.32
CA ARG A 376 -22.40 7.06 -6.30
C ARG A 376 -21.36 7.95 -6.98
N VAL A 377 -20.15 7.45 -7.19
CA VAL A 377 -19.10 8.16 -7.91
C VAL A 377 -19.47 8.26 -9.39
N ARG A 378 -19.64 9.47 -9.88
CA ARG A 378 -19.83 9.72 -11.31
C ARG A 378 -18.46 9.63 -11.97
N ALA A 379 -18.18 8.55 -12.69
CA ALA A 379 -16.95 8.45 -13.46
C ALA A 379 -16.95 9.58 -14.50
N GLY A 380 -16.06 10.53 -14.36
CA GLY A 380 -15.90 11.60 -15.34
C GLY A 380 -15.58 11.00 -16.71
N GLY A 381 -16.47 11.23 -17.68
CA GLY A 381 -16.21 11.09 -19.09
C GLY A 381 -16.22 9.69 -19.68
N ARG A 382 -17.41 9.10 -19.79
CA ARG A 382 -17.99 8.48 -21.01
C ARG A 382 -19.47 8.25 -20.72
N PRO A 383 -20.37 8.72 -21.61
CA PRO A 383 -21.78 8.36 -21.51
C PRO A 383 -21.98 6.85 -21.65
#